data_c7b942b613479cf3e68b25feee5befaa
#
_entry.id   c7b942b613479cf3e68b25feee5befaa
#
_cell.length_a   1.000
_cell.length_b   1.000
_cell.length_c   1.000
_cell.angle_alpha   90.00
_cell.angle_beta   90.00
_cell.angle_gamma   90.00
#
_symmetry.space_group_name_H-M   'P 1'
#
loop_
_entity.id
_entity.type
_entity.pdbx_description
1 polymer ?
#
loop_
_entity_poly.entity_id
_entity_poly.type
_entity_poly.pdbx_seq_one_letter_code
_entity_poly.pdbx_strand_id
1 'polypeptide(L)'
;MCSFSLHMFNGVIGLTVAGGGTVDGNGKIWWQNSCKTNAKLACTESPTALTFYSCSNLKVENLKLLNSQQIHMSVEDCTNVRISGLTITAPGTSPNTDGIHITRSKNVQVTGCTIKTGDDCMSIEDGTENLHVKNMVCGPGHGISIGSLGDHNSEAHVNNVTIGTVRLYGTTNGARIKTWQGGRGYAKYIVFQNMIMENVWNPVIIDQNYCDSATPCKKQDVKLTVKGGGGDAKSTCRNAKWKKSGTVVPQPCAFSN
;
A
#
# COMPACT_ATOMS: atom_id res chain seq x y z
N MET A 1 15.54 -8.77 -2.65
CA MET A 1 16.22 -7.45 -2.73
C MET A 1 16.61 -7.03 -1.32
N CYS A 2 17.84 -6.58 -1.08
CA CYS A 2 18.16 -5.97 0.20
C CYS A 2 17.51 -4.58 0.22
N SER A 3 16.52 -4.38 1.08
CA SER A 3 15.94 -3.06 1.28
C SER A 3 17.00 -2.14 1.89
N PHE A 4 17.37 -1.07 1.18
CA PHE A 4 18.27 -0.07 1.72
C PHE A 4 17.48 0.86 2.63
N SER A 5 17.84 0.93 3.92
CA SER A 5 17.10 1.69 4.93
C SER A 5 18.03 2.60 5.72
N LEU A 6 17.54 3.80 6.08
CA LEU A 6 18.29 4.71 6.96
C LEU A 6 18.33 4.19 8.39
N HIS A 7 17.19 3.72 8.89
CA HIS A 7 17.07 3.14 10.24
C HIS A 7 16.39 1.79 10.13
N MET A 8 17.07 0.73 10.57
CA MET A 8 16.55 -0.63 10.53
C MET A 8 16.62 -1.28 11.92
N PHE A 9 15.50 -1.81 12.36
CA PHE A 9 15.42 -2.74 13.49
C PHE A 9 15.24 -4.15 12.92
N ASN A 10 16.20 -5.03 13.20
CA ASN A 10 16.25 -6.37 12.66
C ASN A 10 16.20 -7.43 13.76
N GLY A 11 15.26 -8.37 13.68
CA GLY A 11 15.16 -9.53 14.57
C GLY A 11 14.80 -9.21 16.02
N VAL A 12 14.23 -8.03 16.29
CA VAL A 12 13.96 -7.59 17.66
C VAL A 12 12.62 -8.12 18.16
N ILE A 13 12.59 -8.66 19.37
CA ILE A 13 11.39 -9.18 20.03
C ILE A 13 10.92 -8.20 21.11
N GLY A 14 9.61 -7.85 21.08
CA GLY A 14 9.00 -6.99 22.10
C GLY A 14 9.38 -5.51 22.02
N LEU A 15 9.80 -5.06 20.82
CA LEU A 15 10.19 -3.65 20.62
C LEU A 15 8.98 -2.71 20.70
N THR A 16 9.17 -1.62 21.40
CA THR A 16 8.24 -0.48 21.36
C THR A 16 9.00 0.77 20.93
N VAL A 17 8.52 1.39 19.85
CA VAL A 17 9.02 2.70 19.38
C VAL A 17 7.88 3.70 19.51
N ALA A 18 7.98 4.62 20.44
CA ALA A 18 6.90 5.54 20.78
C ALA A 18 7.45 6.89 21.30
N GLY A 19 6.57 7.90 21.48
CA GLY A 19 6.94 9.09 22.25
C GLY A 19 6.79 10.43 21.54
N GLY A 20 6.04 10.53 20.44
CA GLY A 20 5.72 11.82 19.78
C GLY A 20 6.89 12.47 19.02
N GLY A 21 8.04 11.80 18.93
CA GLY A 21 9.21 12.27 18.21
C GLY A 21 8.99 12.33 16.70
N THR A 22 9.95 12.95 16.01
CA THR A 22 9.93 13.12 14.56
C THR A 22 11.14 12.44 13.93
N VAL A 23 10.88 11.65 12.89
CA VAL A 23 11.91 11.14 11.97
C VAL A 23 11.71 11.87 10.64
N ASP A 24 12.67 12.70 10.26
CA ASP A 24 12.65 13.42 8.96
C ASP A 24 13.69 12.77 8.03
N GLY A 25 13.18 12.20 6.92
CA GLY A 25 14.04 11.56 5.93
C GLY A 25 14.80 12.52 5.04
N ASN A 26 14.46 13.83 5.06
CA ASN A 26 15.09 14.85 4.23
C ASN A 26 15.15 14.48 2.73
N GLY A 27 14.05 13.93 2.20
CA GLY A 27 13.98 13.26 0.90
C GLY A 27 14.10 14.16 -0.34
N LYS A 28 14.06 15.49 -0.20
CA LYS A 28 13.96 16.43 -1.32
C LYS A 28 15.00 16.19 -2.43
N ILE A 29 16.24 15.95 -2.05
CA ILE A 29 17.33 15.72 -3.04
C ILE A 29 17.13 14.41 -3.81
N TRP A 30 16.55 13.40 -3.17
CA TRP A 30 16.24 12.11 -3.79
C TRP A 30 15.12 12.28 -4.82
N TRP A 31 14.08 13.03 -4.49
CA TRP A 31 12.95 13.26 -5.40
C TRP A 31 13.36 14.07 -6.64
N GLN A 32 14.23 15.07 -6.46
CA GLN A 32 14.76 15.86 -7.56
C GLN A 32 15.63 15.05 -8.52
N ASN A 33 16.27 14.00 -8.04
CA ASN A 33 17.14 13.10 -8.80
C ASN A 33 16.48 11.77 -9.18
N SER A 34 15.17 11.63 -8.99
CA SER A 34 14.44 10.42 -9.31
C SER A 34 14.12 10.32 -10.81
N CYS A 35 14.32 9.13 -11.38
CA CYS A 35 13.86 8.82 -12.74
C CYS A 35 12.33 8.89 -12.89
N LYS A 36 11.58 8.84 -11.80
CA LYS A 36 10.11 9.04 -11.79
C LYS A 36 9.72 10.51 -12.02
N THR A 37 10.58 11.45 -11.65
CA THR A 37 10.38 12.88 -11.91
C THR A 37 11.01 13.32 -13.23
N ASN A 38 12.09 12.67 -13.64
CA ASN A 38 12.77 12.93 -14.88
C ASN A 38 13.30 11.65 -15.51
N ALA A 39 12.62 11.17 -16.55
CA ALA A 39 12.94 9.92 -17.25
C ALA A 39 14.35 9.89 -17.91
N LYS A 40 15.06 11.01 -17.95
CA LYS A 40 16.45 11.08 -18.42
C LYS A 40 17.47 10.69 -17.35
N LEU A 41 17.05 10.63 -16.09
CA LEU A 41 17.92 10.25 -14.99
C LEU A 41 17.97 8.72 -14.84
N ALA A 42 19.07 8.22 -14.34
CA ALA A 42 19.18 6.81 -13.97
C ALA A 42 18.22 6.50 -12.81
N CYS A 43 17.54 5.35 -12.88
CA CYS A 43 16.74 4.87 -11.76
C CYS A 43 17.67 4.31 -10.67
N THR A 44 17.85 5.06 -9.60
CA THR A 44 18.62 4.64 -8.42
C THR A 44 17.64 4.32 -7.29
N GLU A 45 17.93 3.29 -6.53
CA GLU A 45 17.15 2.95 -5.34
C GLU A 45 17.38 4.01 -4.26
N SER A 46 16.29 4.51 -3.70
CA SER A 46 16.31 5.43 -2.57
C SER A 46 16.07 4.64 -1.26
N PRO A 47 16.63 5.06 -0.12
CA PRO A 47 16.42 4.35 1.13
C PRO A 47 14.99 4.54 1.66
N THR A 48 14.50 3.51 2.35
CA THR A 48 13.35 3.62 3.25
C THR A 48 13.78 4.34 4.54
N ALA A 49 12.96 5.26 5.06
CA ALA A 49 13.37 6.00 6.27
C ALA A 49 13.43 5.11 7.51
N LEU A 50 12.44 4.25 7.72
CA LEU A 50 12.33 3.39 8.91
C LEU A 50 11.88 1.99 8.51
N THR A 51 12.67 0.97 8.81
CA THR A 51 12.33 -0.43 8.53
C THR A 51 12.35 -1.28 9.79
N PHE A 52 11.31 -2.07 9.96
CA PHE A 52 11.23 -3.16 10.91
C PHE A 52 11.30 -4.47 10.12
N TYR A 53 12.35 -5.22 10.30
CA TYR A 53 12.60 -6.48 9.59
C TYR A 53 12.68 -7.64 10.59
N SER A 54 11.94 -8.71 10.34
CA SER A 54 11.92 -9.92 11.17
C SER A 54 11.65 -9.66 12.66
N CYS A 55 10.88 -8.61 12.98
CA CYS A 55 10.52 -8.28 14.36
C CYS A 55 9.26 -9.02 14.81
N SER A 56 9.17 -9.32 16.11
CA SER A 56 7.97 -9.90 16.71
C SER A 56 7.50 -9.15 17.95
N ASN A 57 6.16 -9.11 18.15
CA ASN A 57 5.53 -8.33 19.22
C ASN A 57 5.95 -6.84 19.20
N LEU A 58 5.90 -6.26 17.99
CA LEU A 58 6.30 -4.88 17.72
C LEU A 58 5.16 -3.90 18.02
N LYS A 59 5.50 -2.77 18.65
CA LYS A 59 4.61 -1.61 18.78
C LYS A 59 5.27 -0.36 18.22
N VAL A 60 4.55 0.39 17.39
CA VAL A 60 4.99 1.70 16.84
C VAL A 60 3.88 2.70 17.09
N GLU A 61 4.12 3.70 17.91
CA GLU A 61 3.04 4.54 18.42
C GLU A 61 3.42 6.02 18.47
N ASN A 62 2.49 6.89 18.03
CA ASN A 62 2.55 8.34 18.21
C ASN A 62 3.85 8.98 17.67
N LEU A 63 4.29 8.59 16.48
CA LEU A 63 5.46 9.18 15.82
C LEU A 63 5.03 10.06 14.64
N LYS A 64 5.91 11.00 14.30
CA LYS A 64 5.84 11.76 13.06
C LYS A 64 6.94 11.30 12.12
N LEU A 65 6.56 10.90 10.91
CA LEU A 65 7.51 10.52 9.86
C LEU A 65 7.37 11.52 8.72
N LEU A 66 8.43 12.22 8.40
CA LEU A 66 8.41 13.31 7.44
C LEU A 66 9.36 13.04 6.29
N ASN A 67 8.95 13.44 5.08
CA ASN A 67 9.81 13.61 3.93
C ASN A 67 10.77 12.44 3.68
N SER A 68 10.27 11.23 3.69
CA SER A 68 11.11 10.07 3.38
C SER A 68 11.67 10.18 1.96
N GLN A 69 12.83 9.60 1.74
CA GLN A 69 13.46 9.53 0.42
C GLN A 69 12.65 8.66 -0.55
N GLN A 70 12.03 7.59 -0.01
CA GLN A 70 11.10 6.70 -0.66
C GLN A 70 10.03 6.31 0.38
N ILE A 71 9.84 5.06 0.74
CA ILE A 71 8.89 4.59 1.74
C ILE A 71 9.20 5.21 3.12
N HIS A 72 8.18 5.67 3.82
CA HIS A 72 8.35 6.22 5.18
C HIS A 72 8.58 5.12 6.20
N MET A 73 7.75 4.10 6.20
CA MET A 73 7.87 2.97 7.13
C MET A 73 7.61 1.65 6.43
N SER A 74 8.54 0.71 6.55
CA SER A 74 8.38 -0.66 6.07
C SER A 74 8.32 -1.65 7.24
N VAL A 75 7.40 -2.61 7.13
CA VAL A 75 7.21 -3.73 8.06
C VAL A 75 7.33 -5.02 7.26
N GLU A 76 8.44 -5.73 7.46
CA GLU A 76 8.83 -6.87 6.63
C GLU A 76 9.12 -8.10 7.50
N ASP A 77 8.58 -9.25 7.13
CA ASP A 77 8.76 -10.53 7.85
C ASP A 77 8.40 -10.46 9.35
N CYS A 78 7.51 -9.53 9.73
CA CYS A 78 7.17 -9.27 11.13
C CYS A 78 5.91 -10.04 11.58
N THR A 79 5.80 -10.26 12.88
CA THR A 79 4.64 -10.96 13.46
C THR A 79 4.14 -10.24 14.71
N ASN A 80 2.79 -10.17 14.87
CA ASN A 80 2.14 -9.50 15.99
C ASN A 80 2.54 -8.02 16.11
N VAL A 81 2.20 -7.24 15.10
CA VAL A 81 2.56 -5.83 14.98
C VAL A 81 1.37 -4.94 15.31
N ARG A 82 1.60 -3.90 16.11
CA ARG A 82 0.63 -2.83 16.36
C ARG A 82 1.22 -1.49 15.99
N ILE A 83 0.51 -0.76 15.14
CA ILE A 83 0.88 0.58 14.67
C ILE A 83 -0.29 1.50 14.99
N SER A 84 -0.02 2.60 15.71
CA SER A 84 -1.10 3.51 16.07
C SER A 84 -0.65 4.98 16.17
N GLY A 85 -1.58 5.89 15.81
CA GLY A 85 -1.39 7.32 16.02
C GLY A 85 -0.26 7.95 15.23
N LEU A 86 0.16 7.38 14.10
CA LEU A 86 1.22 7.95 13.28
C LEU A 86 0.71 9.13 12.46
N THR A 87 1.56 10.13 12.31
CA THR A 87 1.41 11.20 11.32
C THR A 87 2.53 11.11 10.31
N ILE A 88 2.21 10.78 9.07
CA ILE A 88 3.17 10.58 7.99
C ILE A 88 2.93 11.64 6.92
N THR A 89 3.96 12.41 6.57
CA THR A 89 3.77 13.53 5.64
C THR A 89 4.95 13.69 4.69
N ALA A 90 4.63 13.84 3.41
CA ALA A 90 5.52 14.29 2.36
C ALA A 90 4.71 15.09 1.32
N PRO A 91 5.34 15.89 0.44
CA PRO A 91 4.63 16.57 -0.64
C PRO A 91 3.85 15.58 -1.52
N GLY A 92 2.64 15.96 -1.96
CA GLY A 92 1.81 15.12 -2.85
C GLY A 92 2.43 14.82 -4.22
N THR A 93 3.56 15.46 -4.55
CA THR A 93 4.34 15.24 -5.77
C THR A 93 5.64 14.46 -5.56
N SER A 94 5.91 14.04 -4.32
CA SER A 94 7.12 13.25 -4.02
C SER A 94 6.95 11.80 -4.51
N PRO A 95 7.86 11.30 -5.35
CA PRO A 95 7.70 9.98 -5.96
C PRO A 95 7.99 8.86 -4.96
N ASN A 96 7.21 7.78 -5.03
CA ASN A 96 7.38 6.55 -4.24
C ASN A 96 7.44 6.74 -2.72
N THR A 97 6.82 7.80 -2.22
CA THR A 97 6.79 8.12 -0.79
C THR A 97 5.61 7.46 -0.08
N ASP A 98 5.52 6.13 -0.20
CA ASP A 98 4.50 5.36 0.50
C ASP A 98 4.53 5.65 2.00
N GLY A 99 3.37 5.66 2.62
CA GLY A 99 3.27 5.88 4.06
C GLY A 99 3.72 4.66 4.85
N ILE A 100 2.94 3.58 4.76
CA ILE A 100 3.22 2.31 5.45
C ILE A 100 3.23 1.18 4.43
N HIS A 101 4.36 0.52 4.31
CA HIS A 101 4.55 -0.67 3.49
C HIS A 101 4.55 -1.93 4.36
N ILE A 102 3.76 -2.94 3.99
CA ILE A 102 3.64 -4.19 4.75
C ILE A 102 3.85 -5.36 3.79
N THR A 103 4.82 -6.18 4.05
CA THR A 103 5.12 -7.39 3.27
C THR A 103 5.52 -8.54 4.17
N ARG A 104 5.19 -9.77 3.81
CA ARG A 104 5.51 -11.02 4.51
C ARG A 104 5.25 -10.99 6.03
N SER A 105 4.27 -10.19 6.46
CA SER A 105 4.00 -9.93 7.87
C SER A 105 2.61 -10.45 8.29
N LYS A 106 2.51 -10.93 9.52
CA LYS A 106 1.30 -11.58 10.03
C LYS A 106 0.79 -10.95 11.32
N ASN A 107 -0.54 -10.95 11.47
CA ASN A 107 -1.23 -10.41 12.65
C ASN A 107 -0.88 -8.94 12.88
N VAL A 108 -1.13 -8.10 11.88
CA VAL A 108 -0.81 -6.68 11.89
C VAL A 108 -2.06 -5.85 12.16
N GLN A 109 -1.97 -4.89 13.07
CA GLN A 109 -3.03 -3.93 13.35
C GLN A 109 -2.50 -2.50 13.12
N VAL A 110 -3.23 -1.71 12.31
CA VAL A 110 -2.94 -0.29 12.06
C VAL A 110 -4.16 0.53 12.43
N THR A 111 -4.01 1.54 13.28
CA THR A 111 -5.15 2.34 13.73
C THR A 111 -4.80 3.80 13.98
N GLY A 112 -5.72 4.71 13.64
CA GLY A 112 -5.61 6.12 14.00
C GLY A 112 -4.46 6.86 13.31
N CYS A 113 -4.05 6.44 12.11
CA CYS A 113 -2.96 7.08 11.38
C CYS A 113 -3.47 8.13 10.39
N THR A 114 -2.71 9.21 10.24
CA THR A 114 -2.92 10.24 9.22
C THR A 114 -1.74 10.22 8.25
N ILE A 115 -2.02 9.97 6.96
CA ILE A 115 -0.99 9.79 5.93
C ILE A 115 -1.28 10.73 4.77
N LYS A 116 -0.31 11.58 4.43
CA LYS A 116 -0.34 12.59 3.38
C LYS A 116 0.98 12.54 2.62
N THR A 117 0.99 11.85 1.48
CA THR A 117 2.24 11.58 0.75
C THR A 117 2.04 11.70 -0.75
N GLY A 118 3.06 11.40 -1.53
CA GLY A 118 3.00 11.45 -3.00
C GLY A 118 2.75 10.07 -3.63
N ASP A 119 2.62 9.01 -2.82
CA ASP A 119 2.33 7.66 -3.31
C ASP A 119 1.27 6.97 -2.44
N ASP A 120 1.29 5.65 -2.32
CA ASP A 120 0.29 4.89 -1.56
C ASP A 120 0.31 5.27 -0.06
N CYS A 121 -0.84 5.57 0.52
CA CYS A 121 -0.92 5.71 1.98
C CYS A 121 -0.52 4.41 2.67
N MET A 122 -0.95 3.30 2.09
CA MET A 122 -0.49 1.96 2.47
C MET A 122 -0.30 1.12 1.22
N SER A 123 0.81 0.40 1.17
CA SER A 123 1.07 -0.66 0.19
C SER A 123 1.18 -2.00 0.94
N ILE A 124 0.32 -2.95 0.57
CA ILE A 124 0.16 -4.24 1.25
C ILE A 124 0.53 -5.31 0.24
N GLU A 125 1.64 -5.99 0.49
CA GLU A 125 2.24 -6.87 -0.50
C GLU A 125 2.26 -8.35 -0.10
N ASP A 126 2.95 -9.13 -0.92
CA ASP A 126 3.05 -10.58 -0.78
C ASP A 126 3.35 -11.04 0.65
N GLY A 127 2.80 -12.19 1.04
CA GLY A 127 3.00 -12.82 2.33
C GLY A 127 2.26 -12.15 3.49
N THR A 128 1.50 -11.08 3.23
CA THR A 128 0.71 -10.40 4.28
C THR A 128 -0.54 -11.20 4.63
N GLU A 129 -0.72 -11.48 5.92
CA GLU A 129 -1.83 -12.27 6.46
C GLU A 129 -2.37 -11.68 7.77
N ASN A 130 -3.70 -11.68 7.92
CA ASN A 130 -4.39 -11.18 9.11
C ASN A 130 -4.06 -9.71 9.40
N LEU A 131 -4.31 -8.82 8.43
CA LEU A 131 -4.13 -7.37 8.58
C LEU A 131 -5.47 -6.69 8.88
N HIS A 132 -5.50 -5.89 9.93
CA HIS A 132 -6.64 -5.06 10.28
C HIS A 132 -6.25 -3.57 10.32
N VAL A 133 -6.90 -2.79 9.47
CA VAL A 133 -6.68 -1.33 9.37
C VAL A 133 -7.96 -0.60 9.70
N LYS A 134 -7.90 0.40 10.58
CA LYS A 134 -9.08 1.21 10.93
C LYS A 134 -8.73 2.64 11.35
N ASN A 135 -9.73 3.52 11.25
CA ASN A 135 -9.64 4.92 11.69
C ASN A 135 -8.46 5.65 11.03
N MET A 136 -8.38 5.59 9.72
CA MET A 136 -7.31 6.26 8.97
C MET A 136 -7.81 7.47 8.19
N VAL A 137 -6.91 8.45 8.06
CA VAL A 137 -7.06 9.57 7.14
C VAL A 137 -5.94 9.48 6.10
N CYS A 138 -6.32 9.46 4.84
CA CYS A 138 -5.41 9.25 3.71
C CYS A 138 -5.61 10.34 2.66
N GLY A 139 -4.55 11.00 2.26
CA GLY A 139 -4.55 11.98 1.15
C GLY A 139 -3.85 13.31 1.47
N PRO A 140 -3.25 13.90 0.42
CA PRO A 140 -3.15 13.38 -0.96
C PRO A 140 -2.33 12.10 -1.08
N GLY A 141 -2.27 11.52 -2.30
CA GLY A 141 -1.49 10.32 -2.63
C GLY A 141 -2.22 9.36 -3.56
N HIS A 142 -1.85 8.08 -3.53
CA HIS A 142 -2.42 7.08 -4.41
C HIS A 142 -3.49 6.18 -3.75
N GLY A 143 -3.86 6.45 -2.49
CA GLY A 143 -4.86 5.67 -1.76
C GLY A 143 -4.28 4.46 -1.03
N ILE A 144 -5.08 3.40 -0.87
CA ILE A 144 -4.66 2.17 -0.18
C ILE A 144 -4.63 1.02 -1.19
N SER A 145 -3.46 0.38 -1.32
CA SER A 145 -3.21 -0.63 -2.34
C SER A 145 -2.89 -2.00 -1.74
N ILE A 146 -3.55 -3.03 -2.26
CA ILE A 146 -3.07 -4.40 -2.19
C ILE A 146 -2.18 -4.61 -3.42
N GLY A 147 -0.88 -4.82 -3.21
CA GLY A 147 0.10 -4.98 -4.28
C GLY A 147 1.01 -3.76 -4.49
N SER A 148 1.89 -3.95 -5.47
CA SER A 148 1.73 -4.75 -6.70
C SER A 148 2.13 -6.23 -6.49
N LEU A 149 1.27 -7.15 -6.86
CA LEU A 149 1.48 -8.58 -6.65
C LEU A 149 1.95 -9.27 -7.93
N GLY A 150 2.89 -10.21 -7.81
CA GLY A 150 3.30 -11.09 -8.88
C GLY A 150 4.31 -10.49 -9.87
N ASP A 151 5.11 -9.53 -9.43
CA ASP A 151 6.19 -8.93 -10.21
C ASP A 151 7.18 -10.00 -10.73
N HIS A 152 7.71 -9.80 -11.93
CA HIS A 152 8.64 -10.73 -12.58
C HIS A 152 8.13 -12.18 -12.67
N ASN A 153 6.82 -12.37 -12.92
CA ASN A 153 6.14 -13.67 -12.95
C ASN A 153 6.22 -14.44 -11.62
N SER A 154 6.43 -13.76 -10.52
CA SER A 154 6.48 -14.37 -9.20
C SER A 154 5.11 -14.86 -8.74
N GLU A 155 5.11 -15.62 -7.66
CA GLU A 155 3.91 -16.04 -6.94
C GLU A 155 3.72 -15.15 -5.71
N ALA A 156 2.49 -14.64 -5.50
CA ALA A 156 2.18 -13.74 -4.40
C ALA A 156 0.86 -14.11 -3.71
N HIS A 157 0.85 -14.04 -2.39
CA HIS A 157 -0.29 -14.44 -1.56
C HIS A 157 -0.62 -13.38 -0.52
N VAL A 158 -1.81 -12.80 -0.61
CA VAL A 158 -2.36 -11.90 0.42
C VAL A 158 -3.67 -12.48 0.93
N ASN A 159 -3.83 -12.54 2.26
CA ASN A 159 -4.92 -13.25 2.89
C ASN A 159 -5.46 -12.52 4.12
N ASN A 160 -6.79 -12.46 4.25
CA ASN A 160 -7.49 -11.94 5.41
C ASN A 160 -7.07 -10.50 5.78
N VAL A 161 -7.42 -9.56 4.90
CA VAL A 161 -7.16 -8.12 5.07
C VAL A 161 -8.48 -7.38 5.21
N THR A 162 -8.65 -6.69 6.32
CA THR A 162 -9.81 -5.82 6.56
C THR A 162 -9.37 -4.38 6.73
N ILE A 163 -9.87 -3.51 5.88
CA ILE A 163 -9.60 -2.06 5.89
C ILE A 163 -10.93 -1.34 6.05
N GLY A 164 -11.10 -0.62 7.16
CA GLY A 164 -12.35 0.04 7.44
C GLY A 164 -12.25 1.33 8.24
N THR A 165 -13.31 2.13 8.16
CA THR A 165 -13.37 3.45 8.78
C THR A 165 -12.22 4.34 8.29
N VAL A 166 -12.17 4.55 6.98
CA VAL A 166 -11.12 5.32 6.31
C VAL A 166 -11.73 6.53 5.61
N ARG A 167 -11.12 7.68 5.79
CA ARG A 167 -11.40 8.86 4.98
C ARG A 167 -10.25 9.11 4.01
N LEU A 168 -10.57 9.10 2.71
CA LEU A 168 -9.64 9.46 1.64
C LEU A 168 -10.06 10.79 1.02
N TYR A 169 -9.09 11.65 0.75
CA TYR A 169 -9.36 12.92 0.06
C TYR A 169 -8.22 13.30 -0.89
N GLY A 170 -8.59 13.73 -2.09
CA GLY A 170 -7.63 14.19 -3.10
C GLY A 170 -6.63 13.12 -3.53
N THR A 171 -7.00 11.84 -3.44
CA THR A 171 -6.15 10.72 -3.85
C THR A 171 -6.49 10.27 -5.27
N THR A 172 -5.50 9.72 -5.97
CA THR A 172 -5.73 9.13 -7.30
C THR A 172 -6.63 7.90 -7.21
N ASN A 173 -6.44 7.05 -6.22
CA ASN A 173 -7.27 5.87 -6.00
C ASN A 173 -7.79 5.83 -4.57
N GLY A 174 -8.88 5.11 -4.35
CA GLY A 174 -9.39 4.79 -3.03
C GLY A 174 -8.89 3.42 -2.58
N ALA A 175 -9.72 2.39 -2.78
CA ALA A 175 -9.36 0.99 -2.58
C ALA A 175 -8.78 0.43 -3.89
N ARG A 176 -7.54 -0.04 -3.86
CA ARG A 176 -6.88 -0.55 -5.06
C ARG A 176 -6.34 -1.96 -4.85
N ILE A 177 -6.50 -2.81 -5.86
CA ILE A 177 -5.77 -4.07 -5.99
C ILE A 177 -5.01 -4.02 -7.31
N LYS A 178 -3.69 -4.18 -7.29
CA LYS A 178 -2.83 -4.11 -8.47
C LYS A 178 -1.97 -5.36 -8.58
N THR A 179 -2.00 -5.98 -9.76
CA THR A 179 -1.27 -7.21 -10.04
C THR A 179 -0.52 -7.10 -11.35
N TRP A 180 0.70 -7.60 -11.37
CA TRP A 180 1.52 -7.66 -12.57
C TRP A 180 1.01 -8.71 -13.54
N GLN A 181 1.14 -8.42 -14.82
CA GLN A 181 0.92 -9.41 -15.87
C GLN A 181 1.93 -10.56 -15.75
N GLY A 182 1.45 -11.79 -15.89
CA GLY A 182 2.27 -13.01 -15.68
C GLY A 182 2.41 -13.45 -14.22
N GLY A 183 2.02 -12.63 -13.26
CA GLY A 183 2.00 -13.00 -11.84
C GLY A 183 1.03 -14.14 -11.52
N ARG A 184 1.31 -14.88 -10.45
CA ARG A 184 0.52 -16.02 -9.97
C ARG A 184 0.15 -15.84 -8.51
N GLY A 185 -0.82 -16.62 -8.01
CA GLY A 185 -1.20 -16.64 -6.60
C GLY A 185 -2.59 -16.12 -6.31
N TYR A 186 -2.78 -15.43 -5.21
CA TYR A 186 -4.10 -14.92 -4.83
C TYR A 186 -4.04 -13.71 -3.89
N ALA A 187 -5.08 -12.88 -3.97
CA ALA A 187 -5.52 -11.98 -2.92
C ALA A 187 -6.94 -12.39 -2.50
N LYS A 188 -7.13 -12.91 -1.30
CA LYS A 188 -8.41 -13.45 -0.85
C LYS A 188 -8.82 -12.96 0.52
N TYR A 189 -10.14 -12.94 0.79
CA TYR A 189 -10.73 -12.42 2.02
C TYR A 189 -10.31 -10.97 2.28
N ILE A 190 -10.39 -10.15 1.22
CA ILE A 190 -10.11 -8.72 1.27
C ILE A 190 -11.42 -7.98 1.49
N VAL A 191 -11.48 -7.17 2.53
CA VAL A 191 -12.63 -6.35 2.87
C VAL A 191 -12.23 -4.88 2.95
N PHE A 192 -12.86 -4.06 2.11
CA PHE A 192 -12.86 -2.61 2.25
C PHE A 192 -14.27 -2.17 2.68
N GLN A 193 -14.39 -1.45 3.79
CA GLN A 193 -15.69 -1.07 4.35
C GLN A 193 -15.65 0.28 5.05
N ASN A 194 -16.80 0.96 5.13
CA ASN A 194 -16.95 2.26 5.80
C ASN A 194 -15.89 3.27 5.32
N MET A 195 -15.77 3.42 4.01
CA MET A 195 -14.82 4.34 3.38
C MET A 195 -15.55 5.60 2.90
N ILE A 196 -15.07 6.76 3.32
CA ILE A 196 -15.52 8.06 2.83
C ILE A 196 -14.46 8.55 1.84
N MET A 197 -14.87 8.82 0.61
CA MET A 197 -13.98 9.20 -0.48
C MET A 197 -14.40 10.56 -1.06
N GLU A 198 -13.53 11.55 -0.93
CA GLU A 198 -13.76 12.92 -1.39
C GLU A 198 -12.69 13.32 -2.42
N ASN A 199 -13.10 13.72 -3.62
CA ASN A 199 -12.19 14.05 -4.72
C ASN A 199 -11.19 12.91 -5.03
N VAL A 200 -11.67 11.68 -5.04
CA VAL A 200 -10.91 10.48 -5.40
C VAL A 200 -11.24 10.12 -6.85
N TRP A 201 -10.21 9.98 -7.71
CA TRP A 201 -10.43 9.75 -9.15
C TRP A 201 -10.98 8.34 -9.42
N ASN A 202 -10.36 7.33 -8.81
CA ASN A 202 -10.76 5.94 -8.92
C ASN A 202 -11.14 5.41 -7.53
N PRO A 203 -12.38 5.54 -7.08
CA PRO A 203 -12.79 5.11 -5.75
C PRO A 203 -12.47 3.64 -5.45
N VAL A 204 -12.69 2.76 -6.41
CA VAL A 204 -12.28 1.34 -6.35
C VAL A 204 -11.69 0.94 -7.69
N ILE A 205 -10.52 0.32 -7.68
CA ILE A 205 -9.86 -0.19 -8.88
C ILE A 205 -9.23 -1.57 -8.63
N ILE A 206 -9.46 -2.50 -9.54
CA ILE A 206 -8.75 -3.78 -9.61
C ILE A 206 -8.01 -3.77 -10.95
N ASP A 207 -6.71 -3.53 -10.88
CA ASP A 207 -5.83 -3.44 -12.05
C ASP A 207 -4.98 -4.70 -12.17
N GLN A 208 -5.33 -5.54 -13.13
CA GLN A 208 -4.59 -6.77 -13.44
C GLN A 208 -3.59 -6.59 -14.62
N ASN A 209 -3.46 -5.38 -15.11
CA ASN A 209 -2.49 -5.04 -16.14
C ASN A 209 -1.42 -4.08 -15.64
N TYR A 210 -1.19 -4.08 -14.32
CA TYR A 210 -0.23 -3.19 -13.71
C TYR A 210 1.15 -3.33 -14.36
N CYS A 211 1.77 -2.19 -14.62
CA CYS A 211 3.07 -2.11 -15.26
C CYS A 211 3.76 -0.83 -14.80
N ASP A 212 4.70 -0.95 -13.91
CA ASP A 212 5.56 0.15 -13.46
C ASP A 212 6.95 -0.01 -14.06
N SER A 213 7.03 0.06 -15.39
CA SER A 213 8.26 -0.12 -16.14
C SER A 213 8.43 0.99 -17.18
N ALA A 214 9.68 1.40 -17.41
CA ALA A 214 10.03 2.36 -18.46
C ALA A 214 9.72 1.82 -19.88
N THR A 215 9.65 0.49 -20.02
CA THR A 215 9.23 -0.17 -21.27
C THR A 215 7.85 -0.81 -21.07
N PRO A 216 6.98 -0.78 -22.09
CA PRO A 216 5.67 -1.43 -21.98
C PRO A 216 5.79 -2.90 -21.61
N CYS A 217 5.03 -3.33 -20.59
CA CYS A 217 4.99 -4.72 -20.18
C CYS A 217 4.39 -5.60 -21.28
N LYS A 218 4.94 -6.80 -21.47
CA LYS A 218 4.37 -7.78 -22.37
C LYS A 218 2.99 -8.19 -21.85
N LYS A 219 1.99 -8.23 -22.73
CA LYS A 219 0.67 -8.75 -22.39
C LYS A 219 0.79 -10.25 -22.08
N GLN A 220 0.46 -10.63 -20.86
CA GLN A 220 0.44 -12.02 -20.41
C GLN A 220 -0.81 -12.28 -19.60
N ASP A 221 -1.26 -13.52 -19.59
CA ASP A 221 -2.41 -13.90 -18.77
C ASP A 221 -2.07 -13.81 -17.28
N VAL A 222 -2.93 -13.15 -16.55
CA VAL A 222 -2.81 -13.06 -15.09
C VAL A 222 -3.47 -14.28 -14.47
N LYS A 223 -2.71 -15.09 -13.75
CA LYS A 223 -3.20 -16.25 -12.98
C LYS A 223 -3.44 -15.93 -11.50
N LEU A 224 -3.49 -14.66 -11.18
CA LEU A 224 -3.74 -14.19 -9.81
C LEU A 224 -5.23 -13.98 -9.62
N THR A 225 -5.82 -14.70 -8.67
CA THR A 225 -7.24 -14.65 -8.38
C THR A 225 -7.52 -13.65 -7.27
N VAL A 226 -8.36 -12.65 -7.54
CA VAL A 226 -8.91 -11.75 -6.52
C VAL A 226 -10.29 -12.27 -6.13
N LYS A 227 -10.46 -12.61 -4.86
CA LYS A 227 -11.75 -13.00 -4.28
C LYS A 227 -12.12 -11.98 -3.21
N GLY A 228 -13.08 -11.11 -3.48
CA GLY A 228 -13.52 -10.07 -2.57
C GLY A 228 -15.02 -9.85 -2.62
N GLY A 229 -15.55 -9.16 -1.65
CA GLY A 229 -16.96 -8.76 -1.56
C GLY A 229 -17.13 -7.25 -1.60
N GLY A 230 -17.92 -6.79 -2.53
CA GLY A 230 -18.79 -5.63 -2.54
C GLY A 230 -18.28 -4.21 -2.65
N GLY A 231 -18.65 -3.51 -3.72
CA GLY A 231 -18.81 -2.08 -3.86
C GLY A 231 -18.21 -1.45 -5.13
N ASP A 232 -18.92 -0.53 -5.71
CA ASP A 232 -18.81 -0.05 -7.08
C ASP A 232 -17.72 0.96 -7.38
N ALA A 233 -17.09 0.78 -8.56
CA ALA A 233 -16.49 1.84 -9.36
C ALA A 233 -16.46 1.41 -10.82
N LYS A 234 -16.24 2.32 -11.80
CA LYS A 234 -15.97 1.93 -13.18
C LYS A 234 -14.76 0.99 -13.17
N SER A 235 -14.99 -0.27 -13.37
CA SER A 235 -13.94 -1.27 -13.36
C SER A 235 -14.03 -2.15 -14.59
N THR A 236 -12.91 -2.35 -15.27
CA THR A 236 -12.75 -3.47 -16.18
C THR A 236 -12.46 -4.68 -15.32
N CYS A 237 -13.46 -5.51 -15.06
CA CYS A 237 -13.30 -6.72 -14.27
C CYS A 237 -12.97 -7.89 -15.17
N ARG A 238 -11.77 -8.46 -15.05
CA ARG A 238 -11.43 -9.79 -15.55
C ARG A 238 -11.14 -10.70 -14.37
N ASN A 239 -11.75 -11.89 -14.34
CA ASN A 239 -11.51 -12.92 -13.33
C ASN A 239 -11.75 -12.48 -11.86
N ALA A 240 -12.56 -11.45 -11.63
CA ALA A 240 -12.93 -11.02 -10.30
C ALA A 240 -14.33 -11.57 -9.93
N LYS A 241 -14.46 -12.22 -8.78
CA LYS A 241 -15.76 -12.57 -8.17
C LYS A 241 -15.99 -11.64 -6.98
N TRP A 242 -17.10 -10.92 -6.99
CA TRP A 242 -17.44 -9.98 -5.94
C TRP A 242 -18.92 -10.07 -5.55
N LYS A 243 -19.25 -9.60 -4.35
CA LYS A 243 -20.61 -9.51 -3.84
C LYS A 243 -20.88 -8.06 -3.43
N LYS A 244 -21.98 -7.52 -3.93
CA LYS A 244 -22.46 -6.18 -3.57
C LYS A 244 -23.29 -6.26 -2.28
N SER A 245 -23.10 -5.29 -1.39
CA SER A 245 -23.95 -5.07 -0.22
C SER A 245 -24.12 -3.56 0.01
N GLY A 246 -25.35 -3.09 0.19
CA GLY A 246 -25.66 -1.66 0.39
C GLY A 246 -25.86 -0.87 -0.91
N THR A 247 -26.01 0.46 -0.76
CA THR A 247 -26.17 1.38 -1.88
C THR A 247 -24.82 1.68 -2.50
N VAL A 248 -24.71 1.50 -3.81
CA VAL A 248 -23.45 1.67 -4.53
C VAL A 248 -23.64 2.59 -5.73
N VAL A 249 -22.88 3.67 -5.76
CA VAL A 249 -22.89 4.68 -6.83
C VAL A 249 -21.44 5.04 -7.18
N PRO A 250 -21.02 4.97 -8.44
CA PRO A 250 -21.74 4.48 -9.63
C PRO A 250 -21.96 2.95 -9.64
N GLN A 251 -22.79 2.47 -10.58
CA GLN A 251 -23.09 1.03 -10.70
C GLN A 251 -21.83 0.21 -11.01
N PRO A 252 -21.71 -1.02 -10.47
CA PRO A 252 -20.58 -1.90 -10.74
C PRO A 252 -20.43 -2.27 -12.20
N CYS A 253 -19.23 -2.70 -12.59
CA CYS A 253 -19.05 -3.30 -13.90
C CYS A 253 -19.99 -4.50 -14.07
N ALA A 254 -20.76 -4.50 -15.16
CA ALA A 254 -21.53 -5.67 -15.56
C ALA A 254 -20.57 -6.78 -16.02
N PHE A 255 -20.84 -8.02 -15.58
CA PHE A 255 -20.15 -9.16 -16.16
C PHE A 255 -20.49 -9.23 -17.64
N SER A 256 -19.52 -9.08 -18.52
CA SER A 256 -19.63 -9.64 -19.85
C SER A 256 -19.34 -11.14 -19.73
N ASN A 257 -20.38 -11.96 -19.93
CA ASN A 257 -20.26 -13.42 -20.05
C ASN A 257 -19.20 -13.81 -21.08
#